data_63803171f14854d231e07797afdcfd50
#
_entry.id   63803171f14854d231e07797afdcfd50
#
_cell.length_a   1.000
_cell.length_b   1.000
_cell.length_c   1.000
_cell.angle_alpha   90.00
_cell.angle_beta   90.00
_cell.angle_gamma   90.00
#
_symmetry.space_group_name_H-M   'P 1'
#
loop_
_entity.id
_entity.type
_entity.pdbx_description
1 polymer ?
#
loop_
_entity_poly.entity_id
_entity_poly.type
_entity_poly.pdbx_seq_one_letter_code
_entity_poly.pdbx_strand_id
1 'polypeptide(L)'
;MGKILAYSGIMQDQEVAWMPSYGPEMRGGTANVTVILSDERISSPILTKYDTAIVLNQQSMDKFESMVKPGGTLIYDPNGITHEPTRKDINIYKIEGTAIAAEQGNPKVFNMIVLGGFLKVKPIVKLDNVEKGLQKSLPPRHHKMIPMNIEAIQTGMKSVEVVNQL
;
A
#
# COMPACT_ATOMS: atom_id res chain seq x y z
N MET A 1 -1.65 6.33 2.51
CA MET A 1 -0.78 5.47 1.69
C MET A 1 -0.98 5.72 0.19
N GLY A 2 -2.08 5.34 -0.46
CA GLY A 2 -2.26 5.45 -1.93
C GLY A 2 -2.03 6.85 -2.52
N LYS A 3 -2.49 7.91 -1.85
CA LYS A 3 -2.24 9.28 -2.29
C LYS A 3 -0.73 9.62 -2.31
N ILE A 4 0.02 9.16 -1.33
CA ILE A 4 1.47 9.39 -1.25
C ILE A 4 2.14 8.64 -2.41
N LEU A 5 1.78 7.38 -2.64
CA LEU A 5 2.30 6.60 -3.76
C LEU A 5 2.02 7.28 -5.11
N ALA A 6 0.81 7.80 -5.31
CA ALA A 6 0.45 8.55 -6.52
C ALA A 6 1.35 9.78 -6.72
N TYR A 7 1.52 10.61 -5.70
CA TYR A 7 2.43 11.76 -5.78
C TYR A 7 3.89 11.35 -5.98
N SER A 8 4.32 10.22 -5.41
CA SER A 8 5.67 9.71 -5.60
C SER A 8 5.93 9.28 -7.06
N GLY A 9 4.92 8.69 -7.71
CA GLY A 9 4.98 8.39 -9.15
C GLY A 9 5.09 9.65 -10.00
N ILE A 10 4.31 10.69 -9.70
CA ILE A 10 4.42 12.00 -10.37
C ILE A 10 5.82 12.60 -10.19
N MET A 11 6.41 12.49 -9.00
CA MET A 11 7.78 12.99 -8.74
C MET A 11 8.86 12.16 -9.48
N GLN A 12 8.49 11.04 -10.06
CA GLN A 12 9.34 10.16 -10.88
C GLN A 12 9.02 10.25 -12.37
N ASP A 13 8.24 11.27 -12.77
CA ASP A 13 7.80 11.54 -14.14
C ASP A 13 6.95 10.42 -14.76
N GLN A 14 6.24 9.65 -13.93
CA GLN A 14 5.32 8.61 -14.38
C GLN A 14 3.93 9.16 -14.63
N GLU A 15 3.21 8.54 -15.57
CA GLU A 15 1.76 8.66 -15.70
C GLU A 15 1.09 8.03 -14.47
N VAL A 16 0.13 8.74 -13.86
CA VAL A 16 -0.51 8.32 -12.62
C VAL A 16 -2.00 8.43 -12.69
N ALA A 17 -2.70 7.36 -12.33
CA ALA A 17 -4.12 7.43 -12.00
C ALA A 17 -4.32 7.06 -10.52
N TRP A 18 -5.14 7.86 -9.83
CA TRP A 18 -5.50 7.66 -8.43
C TRP A 18 -7.01 7.72 -8.29
N MET A 19 -7.62 6.60 -7.96
CA MET A 19 -9.07 6.44 -7.90
C MET A 19 -9.49 5.86 -6.55
N PRO A 20 -9.89 6.72 -5.58
CA PRO A 20 -10.48 6.26 -4.34
C PRO A 20 -11.91 5.77 -4.59
N SER A 21 -12.29 4.68 -3.95
CA SER A 21 -13.63 4.13 -3.96
C SER A 21 -14.15 4.05 -2.52
N TYR A 22 -15.26 4.74 -2.28
CA TYR A 22 -15.97 4.72 -1.02
C TYR A 22 -17.33 4.08 -1.26
N GLY A 23 -17.71 3.10 -0.44
CA GLY A 23 -19.06 2.53 -0.49
C GLY A 23 -20.11 3.59 -0.13
N PRO A 24 -21.38 3.39 -0.52
CA PRO A 24 -22.49 4.28 -0.16
C PRO A 24 -22.78 4.29 1.35
N GLU A 25 -22.21 3.36 2.09
CA GLU A 25 -22.37 3.24 3.54
C GLU A 25 -21.46 4.24 4.25
N MET A 26 -22.06 5.14 5.03
CA MET A 26 -21.34 6.19 5.75
C MET A 26 -20.48 5.66 6.91
N ARG A 27 -20.72 4.43 7.38
CA ARG A 27 -19.92 3.73 8.41
C ARG A 27 -19.96 2.22 8.14
N GLY A 28 -18.78 1.56 8.19
CA GLY A 28 -18.66 0.10 8.01
C GLY A 28 -18.53 -0.36 6.56
N GLY A 29 -18.59 0.54 5.57
CA GLY A 29 -18.35 0.21 4.16
C GLY A 29 -16.89 0.01 3.82
N THR A 30 -16.64 -0.76 2.75
CA THR A 30 -15.28 -0.97 2.23
C THR A 30 -14.73 0.31 1.63
N ALA A 31 -13.63 0.83 2.16
CA ALA A 31 -12.86 1.90 1.55
C ALA A 31 -11.63 1.29 0.86
N ASN A 32 -11.45 1.57 -0.41
CA ASN A 32 -10.27 1.14 -1.15
C ASN A 32 -9.78 2.25 -2.08
N VAL A 33 -8.56 2.11 -2.56
CA VAL A 33 -7.98 3.02 -3.54
C VAL A 33 -7.20 2.23 -4.57
N THR A 34 -7.43 2.52 -5.84
CA THR A 34 -6.61 2.04 -6.94
C THR A 34 -5.59 3.11 -7.31
N VAL A 35 -4.34 2.70 -7.42
CA VAL A 35 -3.24 3.54 -7.91
C VAL A 35 -2.60 2.83 -9.09
N ILE A 36 -2.49 3.53 -10.22
CA ILE A 36 -1.79 3.05 -11.41
C ILE A 36 -0.59 3.96 -11.59
N LEU A 37 0.58 3.37 -11.73
CA LEU A 37 1.82 4.02 -12.12
C LEU A 37 2.28 3.39 -13.43
N SER A 38 2.58 4.18 -14.42
CA SER A 38 2.97 3.71 -15.75
C SER A 38 3.97 4.65 -16.38
N ASP A 39 4.89 4.10 -17.15
CA ASP A 39 5.79 4.88 -18.02
C ASP A 39 5.08 5.23 -19.36
N GLU A 40 3.93 4.58 -19.63
CA GLU A 40 3.09 4.83 -20.79
C GLU A 40 1.75 5.47 -20.40
N ARG A 41 1.09 6.10 -21.37
CA ARG A 41 -0.20 6.76 -21.14
C ARG A 41 -1.26 5.78 -20.64
N ILE A 42 -1.91 6.14 -19.53
CA ILE A 42 -2.99 5.36 -18.94
C ILE A 42 -4.28 5.62 -19.71
N SER A 43 -4.79 4.60 -20.41
CA SER A 43 -6.02 4.70 -21.19
C SER A 43 -7.30 4.55 -20.33
N SER A 44 -7.24 3.84 -19.22
CA SER A 44 -8.37 3.68 -18.29
C SER A 44 -7.88 3.45 -16.85
N PRO A 45 -8.48 4.14 -15.86
CA PRO A 45 -8.19 3.87 -14.44
C PRO A 45 -9.00 2.68 -13.89
N ILE A 46 -9.93 2.12 -14.65
CA ILE A 46 -10.81 1.02 -14.21
C ILE A 46 -10.11 -0.30 -14.45
N LEU A 47 -9.80 -1.01 -13.37
CA LEU A 47 -9.14 -2.31 -13.40
C LEU A 47 -10.06 -3.39 -12.82
N THR A 48 -10.07 -4.55 -13.46
CA THR A 48 -10.75 -5.77 -12.98
C THR A 48 -9.78 -6.75 -12.30
N LYS A 49 -8.49 -6.61 -12.60
CA LYS A 49 -7.40 -7.40 -12.02
C LYS A 49 -6.24 -6.49 -11.64
N TYR A 50 -5.54 -6.82 -10.58
CA TYR A 50 -4.46 -6.03 -10.01
C TYR A 50 -3.13 -6.77 -10.05
N ASP A 51 -2.05 -6.04 -10.32
CA ASP A 51 -0.69 -6.57 -10.19
C ASP A 51 -0.31 -6.76 -8.72
N THR A 52 -0.82 -5.86 -7.87
CA THR A 52 -0.60 -5.91 -6.42
C THR A 52 -1.87 -5.50 -5.67
N ALA A 53 -2.23 -6.26 -4.65
CA ALA A 53 -3.23 -5.88 -3.66
C ALA A 53 -2.60 -5.77 -2.28
N ILE A 54 -2.95 -4.71 -1.55
CA ILE A 54 -2.60 -4.52 -0.14
C ILE A 54 -3.89 -4.57 0.64
N VAL A 55 -4.05 -5.55 1.52
CA VAL A 55 -5.28 -5.82 2.26
C VAL A 55 -5.03 -5.73 3.76
N LEU A 56 -5.90 -5.00 4.47
CA LEU A 56 -5.71 -4.62 5.86
C LEU A 56 -6.85 -5.11 6.77
N ASN A 57 -7.79 -5.86 6.20
CA ASN A 57 -8.88 -6.50 6.93
C ASN A 57 -9.46 -7.66 6.12
N GLN A 58 -10.22 -8.53 6.79
CA GLN A 58 -10.79 -9.74 6.18
C GLN A 58 -11.72 -9.43 5.00
N GLN A 59 -12.59 -8.42 5.10
CA GLN A 59 -13.49 -8.06 4.01
C GLN A 59 -12.73 -7.67 2.73
N SER A 60 -11.59 -6.99 2.89
CA SER A 60 -10.72 -6.66 1.76
C SER A 60 -10.00 -7.89 1.22
N MET A 61 -9.61 -8.83 2.09
CA MET A 61 -9.02 -10.10 1.67
C MET A 61 -10.00 -10.88 0.81
N ASP A 62 -11.21 -11.11 1.30
CA ASP A 62 -12.27 -11.87 0.60
C ASP A 62 -12.60 -11.27 -0.77
N LYS A 63 -12.57 -9.94 -0.85
CA LYS A 63 -12.88 -9.22 -2.09
C LYS A 63 -11.71 -9.22 -3.08
N PHE A 64 -10.51 -8.93 -2.64
CA PHE A 64 -9.40 -8.58 -3.53
C PHE A 64 -8.41 -9.71 -3.79
N GLU A 65 -8.34 -10.76 -2.98
CA GLU A 65 -7.45 -11.90 -3.22
C GLU A 65 -7.67 -12.51 -4.61
N SER A 66 -8.94 -12.76 -4.98
CA SER A 66 -9.31 -13.33 -6.28
C SER A 66 -9.05 -12.38 -7.47
N MET A 67 -8.87 -11.10 -7.20
CA MET A 67 -8.64 -10.06 -8.22
C MET A 67 -7.15 -9.83 -8.49
N VAL A 68 -6.25 -10.43 -7.73
CA VAL A 68 -4.81 -10.39 -8.04
C VAL A 68 -4.54 -11.26 -9.26
N LYS A 69 -3.77 -10.74 -10.22
CA LYS A 69 -3.35 -11.48 -11.41
C LYS A 69 -2.52 -12.72 -11.01
N PRO A 70 -2.58 -13.84 -11.74
CA PRO A 70 -1.60 -14.93 -11.57
C PRO A 70 -0.17 -14.39 -11.66
N GLY A 71 0.72 -14.82 -10.77
CA GLY A 71 2.07 -14.25 -10.63
C GLY A 71 2.14 -12.89 -9.95
N GLY A 72 0.98 -12.28 -9.64
CA GLY A 72 0.89 -11.00 -8.94
C GLY A 72 1.27 -11.09 -7.47
N THR A 73 1.00 -10.02 -6.72
CA THR A 73 1.45 -9.88 -5.33
C THR A 73 0.29 -9.52 -4.41
N LEU A 74 0.18 -10.20 -3.28
CA LEU A 74 -0.71 -9.86 -2.18
C LEU A 74 0.14 -9.52 -0.95
N ILE A 75 -0.14 -8.37 -0.33
CA ILE A 75 0.48 -7.96 0.93
C ILE A 75 -0.63 -7.76 1.95
N TYR A 76 -0.47 -8.30 3.15
CA TYR A 76 -1.48 -8.16 4.19
C TYR A 76 -0.89 -7.89 5.57
N ASP A 77 -1.69 -7.23 6.42
CA ASP A 77 -1.43 -7.12 7.86
C ASP A 77 -2.26 -8.17 8.58
N PRO A 78 -1.64 -9.10 9.33
CA PRO A 78 -2.37 -10.19 9.99
C PRO A 78 -3.32 -9.71 11.08
N ASN A 79 -3.11 -8.53 11.65
CA ASN A 79 -3.95 -8.01 12.73
C ASN A 79 -5.44 -7.83 12.35
N GLY A 80 -5.72 -7.61 11.06
CA GLY A 80 -7.09 -7.47 10.56
C GLY A 80 -7.62 -8.69 9.81
N ILE A 81 -6.88 -9.80 9.81
CA ILE A 81 -7.14 -11.00 9.03
C ILE A 81 -7.50 -12.17 9.94
N THR A 82 -8.64 -12.82 9.67
CA THR A 82 -9.12 -14.00 10.41
C THR A 82 -8.80 -15.31 9.69
N HIS A 83 -8.64 -15.28 8.37
CA HIS A 83 -8.28 -16.43 7.54
C HIS A 83 -7.16 -16.02 6.60
N GLU A 84 -6.06 -16.74 6.62
CA GLU A 84 -4.92 -16.49 5.76
C GLU A 84 -5.28 -16.64 4.27
N PRO A 85 -4.50 -15.99 3.37
CA PRO A 85 -4.68 -16.14 1.93
C PRO A 85 -4.59 -17.61 1.50
N THR A 86 -5.42 -18.00 0.54
CA THR A 86 -5.54 -19.40 0.09
C THR A 86 -4.85 -19.67 -1.24
N ARG A 87 -4.59 -18.62 -2.04
CA ARG A 87 -4.01 -18.73 -3.38
C ARG A 87 -2.53 -19.11 -3.33
N LYS A 88 -2.14 -20.00 -4.25
CA LYS A 88 -0.75 -20.49 -4.39
C LYS A 88 -0.08 -20.04 -5.69
N ASP A 89 -0.83 -19.38 -6.56
CA ASP A 89 -0.39 -18.89 -7.87
C ASP A 89 -0.04 -17.38 -7.84
N ILE A 90 0.14 -16.82 -6.66
CA ILE A 90 0.55 -15.42 -6.43
C ILE A 90 1.63 -15.36 -5.35
N ASN A 91 2.40 -14.28 -5.35
CA ASN A 91 3.35 -14.00 -4.28
C ASN A 91 2.60 -13.39 -3.09
N ILE A 92 2.83 -13.90 -1.89
CA ILE A 92 2.14 -13.47 -0.67
C ILE A 92 3.16 -13.04 0.37
N TYR A 93 2.97 -11.84 0.89
CA TYR A 93 3.81 -11.24 1.92
C TYR A 93 2.97 -10.76 3.09
N LYS A 94 3.53 -10.90 4.29
CA LYS A 94 2.95 -10.43 5.54
C LYS A 94 3.76 -9.26 6.07
N ILE A 95 3.09 -8.26 6.64
CA ILE A 95 3.71 -7.17 7.36
C ILE A 95 2.88 -6.83 8.59
N GLU A 96 3.45 -6.99 9.76
CA GLU A 96 2.80 -6.72 11.07
C GLU A 96 2.80 -5.22 11.39
N GLY A 97 2.31 -4.42 10.45
CA GLY A 97 2.35 -2.96 10.53
C GLY A 97 1.61 -2.40 11.74
N THR A 98 0.49 -3.00 12.12
CA THR A 98 -0.28 -2.60 13.31
C THR A 98 0.50 -2.86 14.59
N ALA A 99 1.11 -4.04 14.74
CA ALA A 99 1.91 -4.39 15.91
C ALA A 99 3.15 -3.48 16.04
N ILE A 100 3.89 -3.31 14.95
CA ILE A 100 5.08 -2.45 14.90
C ILE A 100 4.73 -0.99 15.26
N ALA A 101 3.63 -0.45 14.71
CA ALA A 101 3.19 0.91 15.02
C ALA A 101 2.79 1.07 16.51
N ALA A 102 2.20 0.03 17.09
CA ALA A 102 1.84 0.01 18.51
C ALA A 102 3.09 -0.04 19.41
N GLU A 103 4.07 -0.89 19.09
CA GLU A 103 5.35 -0.99 19.79
C GLU A 103 6.14 0.34 19.77
N GLN A 104 6.07 1.05 18.65
CA GLN A 104 6.67 2.40 18.51
C GLN A 104 5.87 3.48 19.24
N GLY A 105 4.73 3.15 19.87
CA GLY A 105 3.86 4.11 20.55
C GLY A 105 3.17 5.10 19.59
N ASN A 106 3.16 4.82 18.31
CA ASN A 106 2.62 5.72 17.30
C ASN A 106 1.74 5.00 16.25
N PRO A 107 0.50 4.65 16.59
CA PRO A 107 -0.41 3.97 15.65
C PRO A 107 -0.66 4.75 14.34
N LYS A 108 -0.37 6.05 14.29
CA LYS A 108 -0.60 6.89 13.10
C LYS A 108 0.35 6.59 11.95
N VAL A 109 1.50 5.96 12.22
CA VAL A 109 2.48 5.61 11.17
C VAL A 109 2.25 4.23 10.55
N PHE A 110 1.26 3.48 11.02
CA PHE A 110 0.88 2.16 10.51
C PHE A 110 0.89 2.08 8.98
N ASN A 111 0.17 3.00 8.33
CA ASN A 111 0.07 3.01 6.87
C ASN A 111 1.40 3.33 6.15
N MET A 112 2.37 3.95 6.83
CA MET A 112 3.72 4.18 6.30
C MET A 112 4.58 2.94 6.43
N ILE A 113 4.43 2.19 7.51
CA ILE A 113 5.09 0.89 7.69
C ILE A 113 4.63 -0.07 6.59
N VAL A 114 3.33 -0.16 6.35
CA VAL A 114 2.77 -1.00 5.27
C VAL A 114 3.28 -0.55 3.89
N LEU A 115 3.33 0.76 3.64
CA LEU A 115 3.92 1.30 2.40
C LEU A 115 5.39 0.89 2.25
N GLY A 116 6.15 0.90 3.34
CA GLY A 116 7.54 0.44 3.35
C GLY A 116 7.67 -1.02 2.94
N GLY A 117 6.87 -1.92 3.52
CA GLY A 117 6.83 -3.33 3.13
C GLY A 117 6.50 -3.52 1.65
N PHE A 118 5.53 -2.78 1.15
CA PHE A 118 5.21 -2.77 -0.28
C PHE A 118 6.39 -2.34 -1.14
N LEU A 119 7.06 -1.24 -0.82
CA LEU A 119 8.19 -0.72 -1.57
C LEU A 119 9.42 -1.64 -1.52
N LYS A 120 9.57 -2.44 -0.47
CA LYS A 120 10.60 -3.48 -0.40
C LYS A 120 10.35 -4.60 -1.40
N VAL A 121 9.07 -5.03 -1.51
CA VAL A 121 8.64 -6.12 -2.41
C VAL A 121 8.55 -5.64 -3.86
N LYS A 122 8.07 -4.43 -4.06
CA LYS A 122 7.88 -3.78 -5.37
C LYS A 122 8.52 -2.39 -5.36
N PRO A 123 9.80 -2.26 -5.72
CA PRO A 123 10.53 -1.00 -5.69
C PRO A 123 10.18 -0.10 -6.90
N ILE A 124 8.88 0.17 -7.09
CA ILE A 124 8.32 0.91 -8.24
C ILE A 124 8.56 2.42 -8.15
N VAL A 125 8.85 2.93 -6.95
CA VAL A 125 9.24 4.33 -6.73
C VAL A 125 10.46 4.41 -5.82
N LYS A 126 11.34 5.37 -6.07
CA LYS A 126 12.52 5.63 -5.25
C LYS A 126 12.13 6.34 -3.95
N LEU A 127 12.84 6.05 -2.86
CA LEU A 127 12.54 6.63 -1.53
C LEU A 127 12.62 8.16 -1.54
N ASP A 128 13.56 8.76 -2.27
CA ASP A 128 13.67 10.21 -2.42
C ASP A 128 12.40 10.82 -3.06
N ASN A 129 11.79 10.10 -4.01
CA ASN A 129 10.54 10.52 -4.63
C ASN A 129 9.34 10.32 -3.70
N VAL A 130 9.41 9.35 -2.78
CA VAL A 130 8.41 9.19 -1.71
C VAL A 130 8.45 10.37 -0.74
N GLU A 131 9.64 10.85 -0.38
CA GLU A 131 9.79 12.05 0.45
C GLU A 131 9.20 13.28 -0.23
N LYS A 132 9.50 13.51 -1.52
CA LYS A 132 8.88 14.57 -2.32
C LYS A 132 7.35 14.40 -2.41
N GLY A 133 6.87 13.16 -2.56
CA GLY A 133 5.46 12.82 -2.56
C GLY A 133 4.78 13.16 -1.22
N LEU A 134 5.44 12.90 -0.10
CA LEU A 134 4.99 13.31 1.23
C LEU A 134 4.89 14.84 1.34
N GLN A 135 5.91 15.59 0.89
CA GLN A 135 5.90 17.03 0.87
C GLN A 135 4.71 17.59 0.06
N LYS A 136 4.40 17.00 -1.08
CA LYS A 136 3.26 17.40 -1.93
C LYS A 136 1.90 17.00 -1.37
N SER A 137 1.82 15.84 -0.70
CA SER A 137 0.54 15.30 -0.20
C SER A 137 0.12 15.88 1.15
N LEU A 138 1.09 16.31 1.97
CA LEU A 138 0.86 16.84 3.32
C LEU A 138 0.77 18.35 3.32
N PRO A 139 -0.17 18.94 4.08
CA PRO A 139 -0.16 20.37 4.33
C PRO A 139 1.15 20.83 4.99
N PRO A 140 1.65 22.07 4.72
CA PRO A 140 2.93 22.55 5.27
C PRO A 140 3.07 22.40 6.79
N ARG A 141 1.98 22.58 7.53
CA ARG A 141 1.95 22.39 9.01
C ARG A 141 2.32 20.97 9.46
N HIS A 142 2.23 19.98 8.57
CA HIS A 142 2.55 18.58 8.85
C HIS A 142 3.91 18.14 8.28
N HIS A 143 4.67 19.00 7.62
CA HIS A 143 5.96 18.67 7.05
C HIS A 143 7.00 18.25 8.12
N LYS A 144 6.85 18.72 9.36
CA LYS A 144 7.66 18.28 10.50
C LYS A 144 7.54 16.78 10.80
N MET A 145 6.48 16.12 10.29
CA MET A 145 6.26 14.69 10.44
C MET A 145 6.91 13.84 9.33
N ILE A 146 7.47 14.46 8.29
CA ILE A 146 8.06 13.75 7.15
C ILE A 146 9.21 12.83 7.58
N PRO A 147 10.18 13.27 8.41
CA PRO A 147 11.27 12.37 8.85
C PRO A 147 10.73 11.12 9.55
N MET A 148 9.76 11.27 10.44
CA MET A 148 9.11 10.16 11.14
C MET A 148 8.38 9.21 10.16
N ASN A 149 7.72 9.74 9.14
CA ASN A 149 7.07 8.93 8.12
C ASN A 149 8.10 8.14 7.29
N ILE A 150 9.24 8.74 6.95
CA ILE A 150 10.33 8.06 6.24
C ILE A 150 10.94 6.95 7.11
N GLU A 151 11.17 7.20 8.38
CA GLU A 151 11.63 6.18 9.34
C GLU A 151 10.66 4.99 9.42
N ALA A 152 9.35 5.27 9.50
CA ALA A 152 8.32 4.24 9.47
C ALA A 152 8.33 3.42 8.17
N ILE A 153 8.53 4.06 7.02
CA ILE A 153 8.69 3.36 5.74
C ILE A 153 9.92 2.46 5.77
N GLN A 154 11.06 2.96 6.25
CA GLN A 154 12.29 2.17 6.37
C GLN A 154 12.14 0.99 7.32
N THR A 155 11.39 1.15 8.42
CA THR A 155 11.03 0.06 9.33
C THR A 155 10.22 -0.99 8.59
N GLY A 156 9.18 -0.59 7.85
CA GLY A 156 8.36 -1.51 7.06
C GLY A 156 9.15 -2.27 6.00
N MET A 157 10.14 -1.62 5.36
CA MET A 157 11.02 -2.29 4.40
C MET A 157 11.86 -3.43 5.03
N LYS A 158 12.13 -3.36 6.34
CA LYS A 158 12.92 -4.37 7.08
C LYS A 158 12.04 -5.47 7.68
N SER A 159 10.74 -5.24 7.81
CA SER A 159 9.81 -6.07 8.58
C SER A 159 8.85 -6.89 7.71
N VAL A 160 8.97 -6.84 6.40
CA VAL A 160 8.13 -7.63 5.49
C VAL A 160 8.64 -9.07 5.45
N GLU A 161 7.71 -10.03 5.57
CA GLU A 161 7.98 -11.46 5.57
C GLU A 161 7.36 -12.14 4.35
N VAL A 162 8.04 -13.13 3.81
CA VAL A 162 7.54 -13.98 2.73
C VAL A 162 6.64 -15.06 3.32
N VAL A 163 5.41 -15.20 2.80
CA VAL A 163 4.49 -16.29 3.13
C VAL A 163 4.45 -17.31 1.99
N ASN A 164 4.37 -16.84 0.75
CA ASN A 164 4.46 -17.65 -0.45
C ASN A 164 5.21 -16.86 -1.53
N GLN A 165 6.14 -17.49 -2.20
CA GLN A 165 6.89 -16.91 -3.31
C GLN A 165 6.98 -17.91 -4.46
N LEU A 166 6.65 -17.43 -5.67
CA LEU A 166 6.72 -18.20 -6.91
C LEU A 166 8.14 -18.22 -7.49
#